data_49cce2a158f8adc51846c6214a34de4b
#
_entry.id   49cce2a158f8adc51846c6214a34de4b
#
_cell.length_a   1.000
_cell.length_b   1.000
_cell.length_c   1.000
_cell.angle_alpha   90.00
_cell.angle_beta   90.00
_cell.angle_gamma   90.00
#
_symmetry.space_group_name_H-M   'P 1'
#
loop_
_entity.id
_entity.type
_entity.pdbx_description
1 polymer ?
#
loop_
_entity_poly.entity_id
_entity_poly.type
_entity_poly.pdbx_seq_one_letter_code
_entity_poly.pdbx_strand_id
1 'polypeptide(L)'
;MSLLRTPRRIYRILALAAVFAYSILEALITRPRTRAQRAAWLSRIGNRLLRTQDITFTTIGPIPSHGAVITNHLTYVDVILHGAMRPCVFVSKIELRKTPVFGWVSMMAGTIYIDRRPGRSRSTTKAAEGMAKGFRDNLPVVFFPEGTTGVGDTPTLPFRNGILSQAMAADQPVTAGFIHYDLTPYDLARGKSTRNDVHWGQQTLWQHLWNFADLHGVHGTIYFAPQPIPFTEAALKNRKIAGVEAQAAVTALSIPTQQPS
;
A
#
# COMPACT_ATOMS: atom_id res chain seq x y z
N MET A 1 1.41 8.17 34.37
CA MET A 1 1.44 8.58 32.96
C MET A 1 0.50 7.81 32.01
N SER A 2 -0.33 6.87 32.46
CA SER A 2 -1.22 6.08 31.57
C SER A 2 -2.57 6.74 31.26
N LEU A 3 -3.09 7.61 32.11
CA LEU A 3 -4.44 8.19 32.02
C LEU A 3 -4.67 9.09 30.78
N LEU A 4 -3.64 9.77 30.26
CA LEU A 4 -3.78 10.64 29.07
C LEU A 4 -3.71 9.89 27.73
N ARG A 5 -3.27 8.62 27.71
CA ARG A 5 -3.13 7.83 26.48
C ARG A 5 -4.46 7.29 25.98
N THR A 6 -5.34 6.89 26.88
CA THR A 6 -6.65 6.33 26.54
C THR A 6 -7.55 7.32 25.79
N PRO A 7 -7.71 8.58 26.22
CA PRO A 7 -8.51 9.58 25.48
C PRO A 7 -8.01 9.82 24.05
N ARG A 8 -6.68 9.90 23.82
CA ARG A 8 -6.12 10.08 22.48
C ARG A 8 -6.43 8.91 21.57
N ARG A 9 -6.25 7.67 22.05
CA ARG A 9 -6.57 6.46 21.30
C ARG A 9 -8.05 6.43 20.93
N ILE A 10 -8.92 6.68 21.90
CA ILE A 10 -10.37 6.71 21.66
C ILE A 10 -10.70 7.78 20.62
N TYR A 11 -10.20 8.99 20.76
CA TYR A 11 -10.40 10.06 19.79
C TYR A 11 -9.99 9.64 18.39
N ARG A 12 -8.80 9.05 18.21
CA ARG A 12 -8.31 8.63 16.88
C ARG A 12 -9.10 7.47 16.30
N ILE A 13 -9.53 6.52 17.11
CA ILE A 13 -10.41 5.43 16.65
C ILE A 13 -11.79 5.99 16.24
N LEU A 14 -12.34 6.93 16.99
CA LEU A 14 -13.59 7.62 16.62
C LEU A 14 -13.41 8.45 15.35
N ALA A 15 -12.29 9.17 15.20
CA ALA A 15 -11.97 9.92 14.00
C ALA A 15 -11.81 9.00 12.79
N LEU A 16 -11.17 7.84 12.95
CA LEU A 16 -11.08 6.79 11.92
C LEU A 16 -12.47 6.32 11.49
N ALA A 17 -13.33 5.99 12.45
CA ALA A 17 -14.71 5.57 12.18
C ALA A 17 -15.52 6.68 11.48
N ALA A 18 -15.36 7.94 11.90
CA ALA A 18 -16.01 9.09 11.28
C ALA A 18 -15.56 9.31 9.83
N VAL A 19 -14.25 9.14 9.53
CA VAL A 19 -13.73 9.22 8.16
C VAL A 19 -14.38 8.16 7.27
N PHE A 20 -14.49 6.91 7.76
CA PHE A 20 -15.15 5.85 6.98
C PHE A 20 -16.65 6.12 6.81
N ALA A 21 -17.36 6.51 7.87
CA ALA A 21 -18.79 6.83 7.80
C ALA A 21 -19.07 7.95 6.81
N TYR A 22 -18.30 9.05 6.89
CA TYR A 22 -18.39 10.16 5.95
C TYR A 22 -18.09 9.72 4.50
N SER A 23 -17.04 8.91 4.31
CA SER A 23 -16.65 8.45 2.97
C SER A 23 -17.67 7.49 2.37
N ILE A 24 -18.33 6.67 3.18
CA ILE A 24 -19.44 5.82 2.75
C ILE A 24 -20.62 6.71 2.31
N LEU A 25 -21.00 7.69 3.11
CA LEU A 25 -22.06 8.64 2.76
C LEU A 25 -21.73 9.40 1.48
N GLU A 26 -20.49 9.90 1.35
CA GLU A 26 -20.01 10.54 0.11
C GLU A 26 -20.19 9.62 -1.10
N ALA A 27 -19.80 8.34 -1.00
CA ALA A 27 -19.96 7.39 -2.10
C ALA A 27 -21.43 7.12 -2.46
N LEU A 28 -22.31 7.06 -1.47
CA LEU A 28 -23.75 6.88 -1.69
C LEU A 28 -24.39 8.09 -2.41
N ILE A 29 -23.93 9.31 -2.09
CA ILE A 29 -24.40 10.55 -2.70
C ILE A 29 -23.81 10.73 -4.10
N THR A 30 -22.47 10.65 -4.22
CA THR A 30 -21.75 10.93 -5.48
C THR A 30 -21.83 9.80 -6.50
N ARG A 31 -22.07 8.58 -6.02
CA ARG A 31 -22.21 7.35 -6.83
C ARG A 31 -21.10 7.22 -7.88
N PRO A 32 -19.82 7.10 -7.49
CA PRO A 32 -18.71 7.05 -8.43
C PRO A 32 -18.85 5.81 -9.35
N ARG A 33 -19.05 6.06 -10.65
CA ARG A 33 -19.32 5.00 -11.63
C ARG A 33 -18.07 4.60 -12.40
N THR A 34 -17.25 5.58 -12.80
CA THR A 34 -16.03 5.31 -13.54
C THR A 34 -14.88 4.89 -12.60
N ARG A 35 -13.90 4.18 -13.12
CA ARG A 35 -12.71 3.78 -12.36
C ARG A 35 -11.95 5.00 -11.83
N ALA A 36 -11.80 6.03 -12.65
CA ALA A 36 -11.15 7.28 -12.26
C ALA A 36 -11.87 7.96 -11.08
N GLN A 37 -13.21 8.04 -11.12
CA GLN A 37 -14.00 8.57 -10.00
C GLN A 37 -13.83 7.77 -8.72
N ARG A 38 -13.78 6.44 -8.82
CA ARG A 38 -13.54 5.52 -7.67
C ARG A 38 -12.15 5.69 -7.10
N ALA A 39 -11.13 5.77 -7.95
CA ALA A 39 -9.76 6.03 -7.53
C ALA A 39 -9.62 7.40 -6.87
N ALA A 40 -10.25 8.44 -7.41
CA ALA A 40 -10.28 9.77 -6.82
C ALA A 40 -11.01 9.78 -5.46
N TRP A 41 -12.09 9.02 -5.31
CA TRP A 41 -12.78 8.85 -4.03
C TRP A 41 -11.89 8.18 -2.99
N LEU A 42 -11.16 7.12 -3.36
CA LEU A 42 -10.19 6.47 -2.48
C LEU A 42 -9.06 7.43 -2.07
N SER A 43 -8.58 8.25 -2.99
CA SER A 43 -7.57 9.27 -2.71
C SER A 43 -8.05 10.29 -1.66
N ARG A 44 -9.31 10.70 -1.71
CA ARG A 44 -9.90 11.58 -0.68
C ARG A 44 -9.96 10.90 0.69
N ILE A 45 -10.31 9.60 0.74
CA ILE A 45 -10.26 8.82 1.99
C ILE A 45 -8.83 8.81 2.53
N GLY A 46 -7.85 8.47 1.69
CA GLY A 46 -6.45 8.46 2.07
C GLY A 46 -6.01 9.79 2.71
N ASN A 47 -6.30 10.91 2.05
CA ASN A 47 -5.97 12.24 2.57
C ASN A 47 -6.65 12.58 3.90
N ARG A 48 -7.91 12.15 4.09
CA ARG A 48 -8.61 12.32 5.39
C ARG A 48 -7.96 11.48 6.48
N LEU A 49 -7.61 10.22 6.16
CA LEU A 49 -6.94 9.32 7.10
C LEU A 49 -5.57 9.85 7.51
N LEU A 50 -4.76 10.34 6.58
CA LEU A 50 -3.47 10.94 6.89
C LEU A 50 -3.61 12.07 7.92
N ARG A 51 -4.55 13.00 7.67
CA ARG A 51 -4.78 14.15 8.56
C ARG A 51 -5.29 13.74 9.95
N THR A 52 -6.23 12.80 10.01
CA THR A 52 -6.86 12.40 11.29
C THR A 52 -5.99 11.45 12.10
N GLN A 53 -5.02 10.80 11.46
CA GLN A 53 -4.09 9.87 12.11
C GLN A 53 -2.68 10.44 12.29
N ASP A 54 -2.47 11.76 12.09
CA ASP A 54 -1.17 12.45 12.19
C ASP A 54 -0.08 11.71 11.39
N ILE A 55 -0.43 11.33 10.16
CA ILE A 55 0.50 10.73 9.23
C ILE A 55 0.89 11.78 8.18
N THR A 56 2.18 11.99 8.03
CA THR A 56 2.74 12.83 6.96
C THR A 56 3.55 11.98 6.00
N PHE A 57 3.82 12.50 4.80
CA PHE A 57 4.70 11.80 3.88
C PHE A 57 5.48 12.74 2.97
N THR A 58 6.62 12.26 2.50
CA THR A 58 7.46 12.89 1.47
C THR A 58 7.67 11.91 0.34
N THR A 59 7.75 12.40 -0.89
CA THR A 59 8.12 11.60 -2.06
C THR A 59 9.48 12.06 -2.58
N ILE A 60 10.34 11.09 -2.91
CA ILE A 60 11.64 11.32 -3.53
C ILE A 60 11.64 10.60 -4.88
N GLY A 61 11.99 11.32 -5.93
CA GLY A 61 11.87 10.86 -7.30
C GLY A 61 10.51 11.17 -7.95
N PRO A 62 10.35 10.89 -9.24
CA PRO A 62 9.14 11.20 -9.99
C PRO A 62 7.99 10.26 -9.59
N ILE A 63 6.85 10.84 -9.20
CA ILE A 63 5.64 10.05 -8.87
C ILE A 63 5.10 9.40 -10.15
N PRO A 64 5.02 8.04 -10.23
CA PRO A 64 4.55 7.37 -11.44
C PRO A 64 3.12 7.76 -11.79
N SER A 65 2.87 8.19 -13.03
CA SER A 65 1.55 8.63 -13.49
C SER A 65 0.70 7.53 -14.13
N HIS A 66 1.32 6.45 -14.57
CA HIS A 66 0.70 5.32 -15.27
C HIS A 66 1.53 4.04 -15.06
N GLY A 67 1.11 2.94 -15.64
CA GLY A 67 1.81 1.67 -15.55
C GLY A 67 1.64 0.97 -14.20
N ALA A 68 2.49 -0.01 -13.96
CA ALA A 68 2.53 -0.74 -12.70
C ALA A 68 3.50 -0.07 -11.72
N VAL A 69 3.12 0.01 -10.46
CA VAL A 69 3.97 0.52 -9.37
C VAL A 69 4.11 -0.57 -8.33
N ILE A 70 5.34 -0.91 -7.99
CA ILE A 70 5.66 -1.93 -6.99
C ILE A 70 6.49 -1.34 -5.87
N THR A 71 6.16 -1.68 -4.62
CA THR A 71 6.96 -1.30 -3.45
C THR A 71 7.06 -2.46 -2.46
N ASN A 72 7.94 -2.32 -1.47
CA ASN A 72 7.86 -3.13 -0.26
C ASN A 72 6.52 -2.93 0.45
N HIS A 73 6.17 -3.81 1.39
CA HIS A 73 4.90 -3.76 2.10
C HIS A 73 5.11 -3.97 3.60
N LEU A 74 4.91 -2.91 4.37
CA LEU A 74 5.16 -2.90 5.81
C LEU A 74 3.87 -2.84 6.64
N THR A 75 2.84 -2.16 6.10
CA THR A 75 1.60 -1.91 6.84
C THR A 75 0.44 -1.54 5.89
N TYR A 76 -0.78 -1.53 6.39
CA TYR A 76 -1.93 -0.97 5.65
C TYR A 76 -1.78 0.54 5.37
N VAL A 77 -0.90 1.23 6.09
CA VAL A 77 -0.59 2.66 5.83
C VAL A 77 0.02 2.86 4.45
N ASP A 78 0.76 1.86 3.91
CA ASP A 78 1.31 1.92 2.55
C ASP A 78 0.22 2.16 1.49
N VAL A 79 -0.93 1.48 1.67
CA VAL A 79 -2.09 1.66 0.79
C VAL A 79 -2.67 3.07 0.92
N ILE A 80 -2.71 3.60 2.17
CA ILE A 80 -3.20 4.95 2.43
C ILE A 80 -2.28 5.99 1.79
N LEU A 81 -0.95 5.83 1.92
CA LEU A 81 0.03 6.75 1.32
C LEU A 81 -0.09 6.78 -0.20
N HIS A 82 -0.05 5.61 -0.85
CA HIS A 82 -0.21 5.54 -2.31
C HIS A 82 -1.54 6.14 -2.78
N GLY A 83 -2.64 5.81 -2.10
CA GLY A 83 -3.96 6.34 -2.42
C GLY A 83 -4.07 7.85 -2.21
N ALA A 84 -3.47 8.39 -1.15
CA ALA A 84 -3.50 9.81 -0.84
C ALA A 84 -2.65 10.64 -1.82
N MET A 85 -1.51 10.10 -2.22
CA MET A 85 -0.57 10.75 -3.14
C MET A 85 -1.22 11.03 -4.49
N ARG A 86 -1.94 10.05 -5.05
CA ARG A 86 -2.68 10.20 -6.31
C ARG A 86 -3.73 9.10 -6.51
N PRO A 87 -4.77 9.37 -7.33
CA PRO A 87 -5.70 8.33 -7.73
C PRO A 87 -4.99 7.14 -8.39
N CYS A 88 -5.19 5.95 -7.86
CA CYS A 88 -4.59 4.71 -8.34
C CYS A 88 -5.51 3.50 -8.12
N VAL A 89 -5.18 2.38 -8.71
CA VAL A 89 -5.89 1.11 -8.55
C VAL A 89 -4.99 0.12 -7.80
N PHE A 90 -5.53 -0.53 -6.79
CA PHE A 90 -4.78 -1.53 -6.04
C PHE A 90 -5.08 -2.95 -6.49
N VAL A 91 -4.07 -3.82 -6.38
CA VAL A 91 -4.24 -5.28 -6.48
C VAL A 91 -4.12 -5.88 -5.09
N SER A 92 -5.12 -6.64 -4.66
CA SER A 92 -5.16 -7.22 -3.32
C SER A 92 -5.64 -8.67 -3.31
N LYS A 93 -5.46 -9.34 -2.17
CA LYS A 93 -5.99 -10.69 -1.95
C LYS A 93 -7.51 -10.66 -1.88
N ILE A 94 -8.17 -11.72 -2.40
CA ILE A 94 -9.64 -11.81 -2.40
C ILE A 94 -10.22 -11.86 -0.98
N GLU A 95 -9.44 -12.30 -0.01
CA GLU A 95 -9.84 -12.37 1.40
C GLU A 95 -10.16 -10.99 1.98
N LEU A 96 -9.49 -9.92 1.49
CA LEU A 96 -9.78 -8.55 1.90
C LEU A 96 -11.25 -8.18 1.65
N ARG A 97 -11.84 -8.69 0.58
CA ARG A 97 -13.25 -8.43 0.22
C ARG A 97 -14.24 -8.84 1.30
N LYS A 98 -13.84 -9.80 2.16
CA LYS A 98 -14.70 -10.34 3.24
C LYS A 98 -14.59 -9.54 4.53
N THR A 99 -13.64 -8.61 4.65
CA THR A 99 -13.50 -7.82 5.87
C THR A 99 -14.56 -6.74 5.94
N PRO A 100 -15.22 -6.56 7.09
CA PRO A 100 -16.18 -5.48 7.28
C PRO A 100 -15.55 -4.12 6.99
N VAL A 101 -16.28 -3.17 6.44
CA VAL A 101 -15.87 -1.81 6.08
C VAL A 101 -14.76 -1.79 5.02
N PHE A 102 -13.57 -2.36 5.32
CA PHE A 102 -12.42 -2.38 4.39
C PHE A 102 -12.73 -3.13 3.10
N GLY A 103 -13.45 -4.26 3.18
CA GLY A 103 -13.89 -5.01 2.01
C GLY A 103 -14.81 -4.19 1.12
N TRP A 104 -15.79 -3.50 1.72
CA TRP A 104 -16.70 -2.63 0.98
C TRP A 104 -15.97 -1.43 0.36
N VAL A 105 -15.11 -0.73 1.14
CA VAL A 105 -14.31 0.39 0.63
C VAL A 105 -13.42 -0.04 -0.53
N SER A 106 -12.73 -1.18 -0.40
CA SER A 106 -11.85 -1.67 -1.46
C SER A 106 -12.63 -2.08 -2.73
N MET A 107 -13.84 -2.63 -2.59
CA MET A 107 -14.73 -2.90 -3.74
C MET A 107 -15.17 -1.60 -4.42
N MET A 108 -15.59 -0.61 -3.65
CA MET A 108 -15.99 0.70 -4.16
C MET A 108 -14.84 1.43 -4.84
N ALA A 109 -13.62 1.29 -4.31
CA ALA A 109 -12.39 1.83 -4.89
C ALA A 109 -11.99 1.17 -6.23
N GLY A 110 -12.61 0.05 -6.60
CA GLY A 110 -12.28 -0.68 -7.82
C GLY A 110 -11.03 -1.54 -7.71
N THR A 111 -10.70 -1.99 -6.49
CA THR A 111 -9.57 -2.89 -6.22
C THR A 111 -9.69 -4.17 -7.05
N ILE A 112 -8.59 -4.59 -7.64
CA ILE A 112 -8.44 -5.83 -8.39
C ILE A 112 -8.13 -6.96 -7.40
N TYR A 113 -8.97 -8.00 -7.36
CA TYR A 113 -8.78 -9.10 -6.42
C TYR A 113 -8.16 -10.32 -7.09
N ILE A 114 -7.22 -10.94 -6.37
CA ILE A 114 -6.56 -12.18 -6.77
C ILE A 114 -6.83 -13.27 -5.73
N ASP A 115 -7.34 -14.39 -6.22
CA ASP A 115 -7.41 -15.63 -5.46
C ASP A 115 -6.11 -16.42 -5.72
N ARG A 116 -5.29 -16.57 -4.69
CA ARG A 116 -3.97 -17.21 -4.79
C ARG A 116 -3.99 -18.70 -4.47
N ARG A 117 -5.16 -19.27 -4.22
CA ARG A 117 -5.29 -20.70 -3.91
C ARG A 117 -4.91 -21.54 -5.15
N PRO A 118 -4.27 -22.71 -4.96
CA PRO A 118 -3.97 -23.62 -6.07
C PRO A 118 -5.20 -23.95 -6.92
N GLY A 119 -5.02 -24.10 -8.23
CA GLY A 119 -6.11 -24.44 -9.16
C GLY A 119 -7.03 -23.28 -9.58
N ARG A 120 -6.76 -22.03 -9.16
CA ARG A 120 -7.58 -20.85 -9.49
C ARG A 120 -7.02 -20.01 -10.65
N SER A 121 -6.65 -20.66 -11.76
CA SER A 121 -6.14 -19.97 -12.97
C SER A 121 -7.07 -18.87 -13.49
N ARG A 122 -8.39 -19.06 -13.43
CA ARG A 122 -9.39 -18.03 -13.79
C ARG A 122 -9.25 -16.73 -12.98
N SER A 123 -8.74 -16.80 -11.73
CA SER A 123 -8.51 -15.61 -10.91
C SER A 123 -7.35 -14.78 -11.44
N THR A 124 -6.31 -15.44 -11.95
CA THR A 124 -5.16 -14.77 -12.57
C THR A 124 -5.58 -14.05 -13.85
N THR A 125 -6.41 -14.68 -14.70
CA THR A 125 -6.96 -14.08 -15.92
C THR A 125 -7.80 -12.85 -15.59
N LYS A 126 -8.71 -12.94 -14.61
CA LYS A 126 -9.53 -11.79 -14.16
C LYS A 126 -8.68 -10.64 -13.59
N ALA A 127 -7.59 -10.98 -12.91
CA ALA A 127 -6.66 -9.97 -12.41
C ALA A 127 -5.94 -9.26 -13.57
N ALA A 128 -5.46 -10.00 -14.57
CA ALA A 128 -4.86 -9.45 -15.79
C ALA A 128 -5.83 -8.51 -16.52
N GLU A 129 -7.08 -8.93 -16.72
CA GLU A 129 -8.14 -8.10 -17.31
C GLU A 129 -8.39 -6.82 -16.49
N GLY A 130 -8.42 -6.95 -15.16
CA GLY A 130 -8.58 -5.83 -14.24
C GLY A 130 -7.44 -4.82 -14.34
N MET A 131 -6.19 -5.31 -14.42
CA MET A 131 -5.00 -4.48 -14.60
C MET A 131 -5.02 -3.79 -15.97
N ALA A 132 -5.30 -4.52 -17.04
CA ALA A 132 -5.42 -3.97 -18.39
C ALA A 132 -6.48 -2.86 -18.46
N LYS A 133 -7.59 -2.99 -17.73
CA LYS A 133 -8.59 -1.90 -17.60
C LYS A 133 -8.03 -0.70 -16.86
N GLY A 134 -7.28 -0.91 -15.76
CA GLY A 134 -6.61 0.18 -15.03
C GLY A 134 -5.66 0.97 -15.94
N PHE A 135 -4.83 0.26 -16.68
CA PHE A 135 -3.88 0.85 -17.62
C PHE A 135 -4.58 1.65 -18.73
N ARG A 136 -5.66 1.12 -19.33
CA ARG A 136 -6.45 1.85 -20.34
C ARG A 136 -7.08 3.13 -19.79
N ASP A 137 -7.44 3.15 -18.50
CA ASP A 137 -7.97 4.32 -17.82
C ASP A 137 -6.87 5.32 -17.41
N ASN A 138 -5.62 5.06 -17.82
CA ASN A 138 -4.43 5.85 -17.49
C ASN A 138 -4.24 6.04 -15.98
N LEU A 139 -4.52 4.99 -15.20
CA LEU A 139 -4.33 4.96 -13.76
C LEU A 139 -3.15 4.05 -13.39
N PRO A 140 -2.27 4.46 -12.48
CA PRO A 140 -1.26 3.55 -11.94
C PRO A 140 -1.94 2.36 -11.25
N VAL A 141 -1.39 1.17 -11.48
CA VAL A 141 -1.80 -0.05 -10.80
C VAL A 141 -0.76 -0.40 -9.75
N VAL A 142 -1.09 -0.18 -8.49
CA VAL A 142 -0.18 -0.39 -7.36
C VAL A 142 -0.37 -1.78 -6.78
N PHE A 143 0.71 -2.50 -6.58
CA PHE A 143 0.70 -3.76 -5.87
C PHE A 143 1.99 -4.04 -5.12
N PHE A 144 1.89 -4.89 -4.11
CA PHE A 144 2.99 -5.29 -3.25
C PHE A 144 3.39 -6.73 -3.59
N PRO A 145 4.53 -6.94 -4.30
CA PRO A 145 4.93 -8.28 -4.76
C PRO A 145 5.21 -9.26 -3.63
N GLU A 146 5.57 -8.79 -2.44
CA GLU A 146 5.74 -9.59 -1.23
C GLU A 146 4.48 -10.39 -0.88
N GLY A 147 3.33 -9.80 -1.13
CA GLY A 147 2.03 -10.44 -0.92
C GLY A 147 1.63 -10.62 0.53
N THR A 148 2.40 -10.11 1.46
CA THR A 148 2.13 -9.97 2.89
C THR A 148 2.95 -8.79 3.41
N THR A 149 2.60 -8.29 4.59
CA THR A 149 3.38 -7.24 5.26
C THR A 149 4.61 -7.84 5.93
N GLY A 150 5.75 -7.15 5.81
CA GLY A 150 6.99 -7.42 6.53
C GLY A 150 7.07 -6.59 7.81
N VAL A 151 7.98 -6.97 8.70
CA VAL A 151 8.25 -6.22 9.94
C VAL A 151 9.48 -5.30 9.83
N GLY A 152 10.10 -5.22 8.64
CA GLY A 152 11.24 -4.35 8.39
C GLY A 152 12.60 -4.92 8.81
N ASP A 153 12.69 -6.23 9.13
CA ASP A 153 13.97 -6.89 9.45
C ASP A 153 14.88 -7.00 8.21
N THR A 154 14.26 -7.02 7.04
CA THR A 154 14.93 -6.96 5.74
C THR A 154 14.25 -5.87 4.90
N PRO A 155 14.95 -5.24 3.95
CA PRO A 155 14.35 -4.21 3.09
C PRO A 155 13.10 -4.70 2.36
N THR A 156 13.11 -5.93 1.89
CA THR A 156 11.98 -6.58 1.23
C THR A 156 11.87 -8.05 1.63
N LEU A 157 10.65 -8.58 1.64
CA LEU A 157 10.42 -10.02 1.64
C LEU A 157 10.56 -10.58 0.20
N PRO A 158 10.70 -11.91 0.04
CA PRO A 158 10.77 -12.52 -1.29
C PRO A 158 9.56 -12.19 -2.16
N PHE A 159 9.78 -11.76 -3.40
CA PHE A 159 8.74 -11.36 -4.33
C PHE A 159 8.01 -12.57 -4.93
N ARG A 160 6.70 -12.45 -5.03
CA ARG A 160 5.82 -13.42 -5.69
C ARG A 160 5.58 -12.97 -7.13
N ASN A 161 5.94 -13.81 -8.10
CA ASN A 161 6.05 -13.44 -9.50
C ASN A 161 4.71 -13.38 -10.28
N GLY A 162 3.62 -13.89 -9.70
CA GLY A 162 2.36 -14.09 -10.45
C GLY A 162 1.69 -12.79 -10.92
N ILE A 163 1.71 -11.72 -10.10
CA ILE A 163 1.10 -10.44 -10.47
C ILE A 163 2.06 -9.65 -11.36
N LEU A 164 3.34 -9.67 -11.02
CA LEU A 164 4.37 -9.00 -11.79
C LEU A 164 4.38 -9.47 -13.26
N SER A 165 4.29 -10.79 -13.49
CA SER A 165 4.21 -11.33 -14.85
C SER A 165 2.98 -10.86 -15.61
N GLN A 166 1.86 -10.58 -14.95
CA GLN A 166 0.67 -10.01 -15.61
C GLN A 166 0.87 -8.54 -16.00
N ALA A 167 1.55 -7.77 -15.17
CA ALA A 167 1.89 -6.38 -15.49
C ALA A 167 2.84 -6.31 -16.71
N MET A 168 3.86 -7.17 -16.71
CA MET A 168 4.82 -7.27 -17.82
C MET A 168 4.14 -7.74 -19.11
N ALA A 169 3.25 -8.73 -19.05
CA ALA A 169 2.51 -9.22 -20.22
C ALA A 169 1.56 -8.18 -20.82
N ALA A 170 1.21 -7.13 -20.07
CA ALA A 170 0.42 -6.00 -20.56
C ALA A 170 1.27 -4.92 -21.24
N ASP A 171 2.56 -5.14 -21.42
CA ASP A 171 3.53 -4.21 -22.02
C ASP A 171 3.47 -2.80 -21.37
N GLN A 172 3.37 -2.78 -20.04
CA GLN A 172 3.32 -1.54 -19.27
C GLN A 172 4.61 -1.35 -18.48
N PRO A 173 5.06 -0.09 -18.33
CA PRO A 173 6.21 0.20 -17.48
C PRO A 173 5.95 -0.27 -16.06
N VAL A 174 6.95 -0.85 -15.42
CA VAL A 174 6.94 -1.25 -14.01
C VAL A 174 7.92 -0.36 -13.26
N THR A 175 7.43 0.52 -12.42
CA THR A 175 8.25 1.43 -11.62
C THR A 175 8.43 0.88 -10.21
N ALA A 176 9.69 0.79 -9.78
CA ALA A 176 10.03 0.44 -8.41
C ALA A 176 9.89 1.65 -7.48
N GLY A 177 9.40 1.41 -6.28
CA GLY A 177 9.47 2.36 -5.18
C GLY A 177 9.81 1.64 -3.87
N PHE A 178 10.20 2.41 -2.85
CA PHE A 178 10.50 1.90 -1.52
C PHE A 178 9.89 2.82 -0.47
N ILE A 179 9.22 2.24 0.51
CA ILE A 179 8.59 2.97 1.61
C ILE A 179 9.41 2.77 2.88
N HIS A 180 9.73 3.87 3.53
CA HIS A 180 10.34 3.93 4.84
C HIS A 180 9.46 4.73 5.81
N TYR A 181 9.48 4.38 7.08
CA TYR A 181 8.73 5.08 8.13
C TYR A 181 9.64 5.56 9.24
N ASP A 182 9.35 6.77 9.72
CA ASP A 182 9.96 7.38 10.89
C ASP A 182 8.89 7.73 11.92
N LEU A 183 9.28 7.65 13.20
CA LEU A 183 8.48 8.12 14.32
C LEU A 183 8.99 9.47 14.81
N THR A 184 8.12 10.21 15.50
CA THR A 184 8.54 11.44 16.18
C THR A 184 9.58 11.15 17.26
N PRO A 185 10.49 12.09 17.55
CA PRO A 185 11.43 11.97 18.68
C PRO A 185 10.71 11.70 20.01
N TYR A 186 9.51 12.25 20.18
CA TYR A 186 8.68 12.00 21.36
C TYR A 186 8.25 10.54 21.48
N ASP A 187 7.84 9.90 20.39
CA ASP A 187 7.43 8.48 20.40
C ASP A 187 8.64 7.57 20.61
N LEU A 188 9.79 7.90 19.99
CA LEU A 188 11.04 7.16 20.20
C LEU A 188 11.49 7.22 21.66
N ALA A 189 11.43 8.39 22.29
CA ALA A 189 11.77 8.59 23.72
C ALA A 189 10.82 7.78 24.65
N ARG A 190 9.64 7.39 24.18
CA ARG A 190 8.68 6.55 24.91
C ARG A 190 8.89 5.05 24.66
N GLY A 191 9.94 4.68 23.96
CA GLY A 191 10.23 3.27 23.61
C GLY A 191 9.35 2.72 22.48
N LYS A 192 8.74 3.60 21.66
CA LYS A 192 8.03 3.21 20.45
C LYS A 192 9.03 2.91 19.33
N SER A 193 8.66 2.02 18.43
CA SER A 193 9.47 1.69 17.25
C SER A 193 8.61 1.49 16.02
N THR A 194 9.15 1.78 14.85
CA THR A 194 8.44 1.52 13.58
C THR A 194 8.10 0.04 13.44
N ARG A 195 9.02 -0.85 13.84
CA ARG A 195 8.86 -2.30 13.80
C ARG A 195 7.60 -2.80 14.56
N ASN A 196 7.35 -2.26 15.75
CA ASN A 196 6.31 -2.76 16.63
C ASN A 196 5.00 -1.98 16.56
N ASP A 197 5.07 -0.70 16.21
CA ASP A 197 3.94 0.23 16.32
C ASP A 197 3.44 0.74 14.95
N VAL A 198 4.25 0.67 13.88
CA VAL A 198 3.86 1.07 12.51
C VAL A 198 3.76 -0.13 11.58
N HIS A 199 4.76 -1.03 11.58
CA HIS A 199 4.74 -2.22 10.73
C HIS A 199 3.71 -3.23 11.23
N TRP A 200 2.92 -3.78 10.31
CA TRP A 200 1.90 -4.74 10.68
C TRP A 200 2.41 -6.18 10.51
N GLY A 201 2.90 -6.75 11.59
CA GLY A 201 3.41 -8.12 11.64
C GLY A 201 2.33 -9.16 12.03
N GLN A 202 2.54 -9.82 13.17
CA GLN A 202 1.67 -10.91 13.64
C GLN A 202 0.48 -10.47 14.51
N GLN A 203 0.37 -9.17 14.81
CA GLN A 203 -0.72 -8.63 15.61
C GLN A 203 -2.05 -8.74 14.87
N THR A 204 -3.16 -8.88 15.61
CA THR A 204 -4.49 -8.68 15.02
C THR A 204 -4.65 -7.23 14.57
N LEU A 205 -5.50 -7.00 13.56
CA LEU A 205 -5.76 -5.64 13.07
C LEU A 205 -6.17 -4.68 14.21
N TRP A 206 -7.02 -5.13 15.13
CA TRP A 206 -7.50 -4.29 16.23
C TRP A 206 -6.42 -3.94 17.24
N GLN A 207 -5.55 -4.90 17.57
CA GLN A 207 -4.41 -4.65 18.45
C GLN A 207 -3.46 -3.64 17.80
N HIS A 208 -3.18 -3.80 16.50
CA HIS A 208 -2.31 -2.88 15.79
C HIS A 208 -2.92 -1.47 15.69
N LEU A 209 -4.20 -1.34 15.32
CA LEU A 209 -4.91 -0.05 15.29
C LEU A 209 -4.89 0.65 16.65
N TRP A 210 -5.08 -0.09 17.75
CA TRP A 210 -5.03 0.45 19.09
C TRP A 210 -3.63 0.96 19.47
N ASN A 211 -2.59 0.22 19.09
CA ASN A 211 -1.20 0.63 19.32
C ASN A 211 -0.80 1.82 18.44
N PHE A 212 -1.18 1.78 17.17
CA PHE A 212 -0.95 2.87 16.22
C PHE A 212 -1.63 4.17 16.65
N ALA A 213 -2.84 4.09 17.20
CA ALA A 213 -3.59 5.24 17.72
C ALA A 213 -2.91 5.93 18.93
N ASP A 214 -1.89 5.33 19.54
CA ASP A 214 -1.07 5.93 20.60
C ASP A 214 0.06 6.81 20.07
N LEU A 215 0.43 6.68 18.81
CA LEU A 215 1.54 7.42 18.20
C LEU A 215 1.20 8.92 18.06
N HIS A 216 2.20 9.79 18.19
CA HIS A 216 2.05 11.24 18.06
C HIS A 216 2.31 11.73 16.63
N GLY A 217 2.91 10.90 15.81
CA GLY A 217 3.09 11.17 14.40
C GLY A 217 3.90 10.06 13.72
N VAL A 218 3.55 9.80 12.49
CA VAL A 218 4.29 8.87 11.62
C VAL A 218 4.64 9.62 10.35
N HIS A 219 5.90 9.58 9.94
CA HIS A 219 6.34 10.11 8.66
C HIS A 219 6.71 8.97 7.73
N GLY A 220 6.08 8.93 6.54
CA GLY A 220 6.43 7.99 5.48
C GLY A 220 7.26 8.67 4.41
N THR A 221 8.42 8.11 4.06
CA THR A 221 9.18 8.53 2.87
C THR A 221 9.02 7.48 1.78
N ILE A 222 8.56 7.92 0.60
CA ILE A 222 8.40 7.03 -0.55
C ILE A 222 9.44 7.41 -1.59
N TYR A 223 10.37 6.51 -1.86
CA TYR A 223 11.36 6.65 -2.92
C TYR A 223 10.84 6.01 -4.18
N PHE A 224 10.91 6.71 -5.31
CA PHE A 224 10.59 6.16 -6.63
C PHE A 224 11.83 6.14 -7.51
N ALA A 225 12.03 5.05 -8.23
CA ALA A 225 13.05 4.97 -9.26
C ALA A 225 12.80 6.05 -10.34
N PRO A 226 13.83 6.72 -10.86
CA PRO A 226 13.69 7.75 -11.89
C PRO A 226 13.18 7.20 -13.21
N GLN A 227 13.39 5.91 -13.48
CA GLN A 227 12.96 5.20 -14.68
C GLN A 227 12.29 3.87 -14.32
N PRO A 228 11.41 3.35 -15.18
CA PRO A 228 10.92 1.97 -15.05
C PRO A 228 12.06 0.95 -15.02
N ILE A 229 11.77 -0.21 -14.42
CA ILE A 229 12.74 -1.31 -14.33
C ILE A 229 13.10 -1.78 -15.75
N PRO A 230 14.39 -1.76 -16.13
CA PRO A 230 14.86 -2.24 -17.44
C PRO A 230 15.04 -3.76 -17.39
N PHE A 231 13.92 -4.51 -17.44
CA PHE A 231 13.99 -5.96 -17.39
C PHE A 231 14.86 -6.54 -18.50
N THR A 232 15.72 -7.48 -18.14
CA THR A 232 16.55 -8.21 -19.12
C THR A 232 15.70 -9.10 -20.01
N GLU A 233 16.23 -9.51 -21.17
CA GLU A 233 15.55 -10.50 -22.04
C GLU A 233 15.27 -11.82 -21.32
N ALA A 234 16.15 -12.23 -20.42
CA ALA A 234 15.97 -13.40 -19.58
C ALA A 234 14.76 -13.25 -18.64
N ALA A 235 14.59 -12.06 -18.04
CA ALA A 235 13.46 -11.73 -17.19
C ALA A 235 12.14 -11.70 -17.97
N LEU A 236 12.15 -11.16 -19.19
CA LEU A 236 10.97 -11.15 -20.07
C LEU A 236 10.47 -12.56 -20.42
N LYS A 237 11.40 -13.53 -20.52
CA LYS A 237 11.11 -14.93 -20.82
C LYS A 237 10.88 -15.78 -19.55
N ASN A 238 11.33 -15.34 -18.38
CA ASN A 238 11.28 -16.11 -17.15
C ASN A 238 10.79 -15.28 -15.95
N ARG A 239 9.56 -15.55 -15.54
CA ARG A 239 8.93 -14.83 -14.40
C ARG A 239 9.70 -14.91 -13.08
N LYS A 240 10.54 -15.95 -12.86
CA LYS A 240 11.35 -16.05 -11.63
C LYS A 240 12.49 -15.04 -11.67
N ILE A 241 13.15 -14.91 -12.82
CA ILE A 241 14.21 -13.92 -13.04
C ILE A 241 13.61 -12.51 -12.91
N ALA A 242 12.46 -12.26 -13.53
CA ALA A 242 11.76 -10.98 -13.40
C ALA A 242 11.46 -10.61 -11.94
N GLY A 243 11.06 -11.59 -11.11
CA GLY A 243 10.85 -11.37 -9.69
C GLY A 243 12.11 -10.99 -8.93
N VAL A 244 13.25 -11.61 -9.26
CA VAL A 244 14.55 -11.28 -8.66
C VAL A 244 14.99 -9.87 -9.07
N GLU A 245 14.91 -9.52 -10.35
CA GLU A 245 15.26 -8.19 -10.84
C GLU A 245 14.35 -7.10 -10.25
N ALA A 246 13.05 -7.36 -10.17
CA ALA A 246 12.11 -6.43 -9.54
C ALA A 246 12.39 -6.24 -8.04
N GLN A 247 12.72 -7.33 -7.32
CA GLN A 247 13.09 -7.26 -5.91
C GLN A 247 14.40 -6.46 -5.73
N ALA A 248 15.41 -6.72 -6.56
CA ALA A 248 16.67 -5.97 -6.53
C ALA A 248 16.44 -4.48 -6.78
N ALA A 249 15.59 -4.12 -7.76
CA ALA A 249 15.26 -2.73 -8.07
C ALA A 249 14.57 -2.01 -6.89
N VAL A 250 13.64 -2.67 -6.19
CA VAL A 250 13.00 -2.11 -4.98
C VAL A 250 14.00 -2.01 -3.84
N THR A 251 14.80 -3.05 -3.61
CA THR A 251 15.80 -3.07 -2.53
C THR A 251 16.89 -2.01 -2.74
N ALA A 252 17.28 -1.73 -3.98
CA ALA A 252 18.27 -0.68 -4.30
C ALA A 252 17.82 0.74 -3.89
N LEU A 253 16.52 0.96 -3.70
CA LEU A 253 15.96 2.22 -3.20
C LEU A 253 15.90 2.27 -1.67
N SER A 254 16.22 1.16 -0.98
CA SER A 254 16.28 1.18 0.48
C SER A 254 17.45 2.05 0.94
N ILE A 255 17.20 2.94 1.90
CA ILE A 255 18.29 3.69 2.53
C ILE A 255 19.12 2.67 3.32
N PRO A 256 20.43 2.71 3.25
CA PRO A 256 21.27 1.99 4.21
C PRO A 256 20.79 2.43 5.60
N THR A 257 20.28 1.50 6.38
CA THR A 257 19.94 1.75 7.79
C THR A 257 21.21 2.25 8.43
N GLN A 258 21.30 3.54 8.75
CA GLN A 258 22.32 4.02 9.66
C GLN A 258 22.02 3.30 10.97
N GLN A 259 22.80 2.25 11.26
CA GLN A 259 22.78 1.64 12.58
C GLN A 259 23.14 2.76 13.56
N PRO A 260 22.36 2.97 14.62
CA PRO A 260 22.77 3.89 15.67
C PRO A 260 24.07 3.32 16.27
N SER A 261 25.14 4.10 16.12
CA SER A 261 26.42 3.91 16.78
C SER A 261 26.25 3.97 18.30
#